data_d78c4e2153f7f233ce5540b2247c606e
#
_entry.id   d78c4e2153f7f233ce5540b2247c606e
#
_cell.length_a   1.000
_cell.length_b   1.000
_cell.length_c   1.000
_cell.angle_alpha   90.00
_cell.angle_beta   90.00
_cell.angle_gamma   90.00
#
_symmetry.space_group_name_H-M   'P 1'
#
loop_
_entity.id
_entity.type
_entity.pdbx_description
1 polymer ?
#
loop_
_entity_poly.entity_id
_entity_poly.type
_entity_poly.pdbx_seq_one_letter_code
_entity_poly.pdbx_strand_id
1 'polypeptide(L)'
;MEASEITEEVTENVSVKKKVFVAGATGSTGKRIVEQLLAKGFAVKAGVRDLDKARTTLLNDNPDLQIVKADVTEGSEKLAQVIGDDSEAVICATGFRPDWDLFAPWKVDNFGTVNLVEACRKLGVNSLHLPKCLGLTLVAKLQAEQYIRKSGINYTIVRPGGLRNEPPTGNVVMEPEDTLYEGSISRDQVAEVAVEALIHSESYYKVVEIVSRPDAPKRSYEDLFGSIKQR
;
A
#
# COMPACT_ATOMS: atom_id res chain seq x y z
N MET A 1 10.08 -43.37 -46.73
CA MET A 1 10.56 -42.03 -46.29
C MET A 1 9.44 -41.43 -45.46
N GLU A 2 9.51 -41.66 -44.16
CA GLU A 2 8.55 -41.09 -43.18
C GLU A 2 9.11 -39.76 -42.72
N ALA A 3 8.33 -38.70 -42.89
CA ALA A 3 8.63 -37.38 -42.33
C ALA A 3 8.11 -37.35 -40.91
N SER A 4 9.00 -37.29 -39.95
CA SER A 4 8.67 -37.03 -38.53
C SER A 4 8.34 -35.57 -38.34
N GLU A 5 7.07 -35.27 -38.07
CA GLU A 5 6.62 -33.97 -37.59
C GLU A 5 7.16 -33.77 -36.14
N ILE A 6 8.06 -32.80 -35.98
CA ILE A 6 8.49 -32.31 -34.69
C ILE A 6 7.46 -31.26 -34.26
N THR A 7 6.55 -31.63 -33.34
CA THR A 7 5.72 -30.68 -32.62
C THR A 7 6.56 -29.95 -31.60
N GLU A 8 6.89 -28.70 -31.88
CA GLU A 8 7.44 -27.79 -30.86
C GLU A 8 6.35 -27.47 -29.83
N GLU A 9 6.45 -28.06 -28.64
CA GLU A 9 5.70 -27.61 -27.47
C GLU A 9 6.18 -26.20 -27.09
N VAL A 10 5.37 -25.20 -27.41
CA VAL A 10 5.52 -23.84 -26.89
C VAL A 10 5.13 -23.88 -25.41
N THR A 11 6.10 -24.09 -24.53
CA THR A 11 5.92 -23.88 -23.10
C THR A 11 5.77 -22.38 -22.86
N GLU A 12 4.54 -21.89 -22.77
CA GLU A 12 4.28 -20.56 -22.24
C GLU A 12 4.83 -20.48 -20.82
N ASN A 13 5.91 -19.73 -20.67
CA ASN A 13 6.46 -19.35 -19.37
C ASN A 13 5.47 -18.40 -18.71
N VAL A 14 4.45 -18.91 -18.03
CA VAL A 14 3.55 -18.12 -17.19
C VAL A 14 4.37 -17.62 -16.01
N SER A 15 4.94 -16.44 -16.14
CA SER A 15 5.58 -15.78 -15.00
C SER A 15 4.54 -15.55 -13.92
N VAL A 16 4.71 -16.20 -12.77
CA VAL A 16 3.82 -16.01 -11.63
C VAL A 16 3.88 -14.54 -11.21
N LYS A 17 2.76 -13.84 -11.36
CA LYS A 17 2.65 -12.42 -11.00
C LYS A 17 2.79 -12.26 -9.48
N LYS A 18 3.59 -11.30 -9.07
CA LYS A 18 3.68 -10.91 -7.66
C LYS A 18 2.31 -10.44 -7.15
N LYS A 19 1.84 -11.02 -6.05
CA LYS A 19 0.55 -10.71 -5.47
C LYS A 19 0.68 -9.76 -4.29
N VAL A 20 -0.13 -8.70 -4.30
CA VAL A 20 -0.14 -7.66 -3.26
C VAL A 20 -1.52 -7.58 -2.61
N PHE A 21 -1.57 -7.67 -1.28
CA PHE A 21 -2.80 -7.41 -0.53
C PHE A 21 -2.93 -5.92 -0.22
N VAL A 22 -4.10 -5.33 -0.51
CA VAL A 22 -4.39 -3.93 -0.23
C VAL A 22 -5.54 -3.83 0.78
N ALA A 23 -5.23 -3.47 2.03
CA ALA A 23 -6.23 -3.18 3.03
C ALA A 23 -6.84 -1.78 2.80
N GLY A 24 -8.17 -1.67 2.84
CA GLY A 24 -8.87 -0.41 2.58
C GLY A 24 -8.97 -0.04 1.09
N ALA A 25 -9.03 -1.03 0.23
CA ALA A 25 -9.01 -0.89 -1.23
C ALA A 25 -10.11 0.00 -1.82
N THR A 26 -11.28 0.15 -1.17
CA THR A 26 -12.36 1.07 -1.61
C THR A 26 -12.20 2.50 -1.10
N GLY A 27 -11.14 2.80 -0.36
CA GLY A 27 -10.82 4.16 0.07
C GLY A 27 -10.35 5.04 -1.08
N SER A 28 -10.37 6.38 -0.89
CA SER A 28 -9.96 7.32 -1.95
C SER A 28 -8.51 7.13 -2.44
N THR A 29 -7.59 6.75 -1.55
CA THR A 29 -6.22 6.39 -1.91
C THR A 29 -6.13 4.91 -2.30
N GLY A 30 -6.82 4.02 -1.57
CA GLY A 30 -6.74 2.58 -1.79
C GLY A 30 -7.15 2.14 -3.20
N LYS A 31 -8.23 2.72 -3.76
CA LYS A 31 -8.66 2.41 -5.13
C LYS A 31 -7.59 2.77 -6.18
N ARG A 32 -6.90 3.89 -5.99
CA ARG A 32 -5.81 4.34 -6.86
C ARG A 32 -4.59 3.43 -6.77
N ILE A 33 -4.30 2.93 -5.56
CA ILE A 33 -3.25 1.93 -5.35
C ILE A 33 -3.59 0.64 -6.12
N VAL A 34 -4.83 0.16 -6.01
CA VAL A 34 -5.29 -1.03 -6.75
C VAL A 34 -5.13 -0.83 -8.26
N GLU A 35 -5.63 0.29 -8.80
CA GLU A 35 -5.54 0.64 -10.22
C GLU A 35 -4.07 0.66 -10.71
N GLN A 36 -3.19 1.30 -9.96
CA GLN A 36 -1.77 1.41 -10.33
C GLN A 36 -1.01 0.10 -10.21
N LEU A 37 -1.31 -0.73 -9.20
CA LEU A 37 -0.73 -2.07 -9.08
C LEU A 37 -1.10 -2.94 -10.28
N LEU A 38 -2.38 -2.97 -10.65
CA LEU A 38 -2.85 -3.71 -11.83
C LEU A 38 -2.20 -3.20 -13.12
N ALA A 39 -2.08 -1.87 -13.28
CA ALA A 39 -1.41 -1.26 -14.43
C ALA A 39 0.09 -1.62 -14.52
N LYS A 40 0.74 -1.91 -13.40
CA LYS A 40 2.13 -2.37 -13.33
C LYS A 40 2.27 -3.91 -13.40
N GLY A 41 1.18 -4.64 -13.62
CA GLY A 41 1.20 -6.08 -13.81
C GLY A 41 1.22 -6.92 -12.53
N PHE A 42 0.95 -6.33 -11.37
CA PHE A 42 0.76 -7.09 -10.13
C PHE A 42 -0.60 -7.77 -10.10
N ALA A 43 -0.69 -8.93 -9.46
CA ALA A 43 -1.96 -9.47 -9.00
C ALA A 43 -2.35 -8.78 -7.68
N VAL A 44 -3.61 -8.42 -7.54
CA VAL A 44 -4.09 -7.64 -6.39
C VAL A 44 -5.19 -8.37 -5.65
N LYS A 45 -5.00 -8.55 -4.34
CA LYS A 45 -6.04 -8.99 -3.41
C LYS A 45 -6.56 -7.77 -2.65
N ALA A 46 -7.74 -7.27 -3.07
CA ALA A 46 -8.34 -6.05 -2.54
C ALA A 46 -9.18 -6.35 -1.28
N GLY A 47 -8.65 -6.01 -0.12
CA GLY A 47 -9.32 -6.15 1.17
C GLY A 47 -10.31 -5.03 1.44
N VAL A 48 -11.60 -5.37 1.57
CA VAL A 48 -12.70 -4.42 1.72
C VAL A 48 -13.67 -4.87 2.81
N ARG A 49 -14.31 -3.91 3.50
CA ARG A 49 -15.35 -4.19 4.50
C ARG A 49 -16.71 -4.48 3.87
N ASP A 50 -16.99 -3.84 2.75
CA ASP A 50 -18.27 -3.88 2.03
C ASP A 50 -18.02 -4.35 0.60
N LEU A 51 -18.46 -5.58 0.30
CA LEU A 51 -18.27 -6.22 -1.01
C LEU A 51 -19.14 -5.57 -2.10
N ASP A 52 -20.35 -5.11 -1.77
CA ASP A 52 -21.25 -4.53 -2.76
C ASP A 52 -20.73 -3.17 -3.21
N LYS A 53 -20.25 -2.37 -2.26
CA LYS A 53 -19.55 -1.13 -2.58
C LYS A 53 -18.28 -1.38 -3.38
N ALA A 54 -17.54 -2.43 -3.10
CA ALA A 54 -16.31 -2.75 -3.83
C ALA A 54 -16.59 -3.05 -5.29
N ARG A 55 -17.63 -3.81 -5.60
CA ARG A 55 -18.05 -4.14 -6.98
C ARG A 55 -18.36 -2.91 -7.82
N THR A 56 -18.84 -1.84 -7.21
CA THR A 56 -19.13 -0.58 -7.91
C THR A 56 -17.97 0.41 -7.94
N THR A 57 -16.96 0.21 -7.10
CA THR A 57 -15.84 1.16 -6.91
C THR A 57 -14.58 0.70 -7.61
N LEU A 58 -14.34 -0.62 -7.68
CA LEU A 58 -13.16 -1.24 -8.27
C LEU A 58 -13.49 -1.84 -9.64
N LEU A 59 -12.50 -1.94 -10.52
CA LEU A 59 -12.61 -2.54 -11.85
C LEU A 59 -12.76 -4.07 -11.71
N ASN A 60 -14.00 -4.58 -11.76
CA ASN A 60 -14.29 -5.99 -11.49
C ASN A 60 -13.87 -6.98 -12.58
N ASP A 61 -13.64 -6.50 -13.81
CA ASP A 61 -13.40 -7.38 -14.98
C ASP A 61 -11.90 -7.71 -15.17
N ASN A 62 -11.04 -7.28 -14.26
CA ASN A 62 -9.62 -7.58 -14.36
C ASN A 62 -9.32 -8.96 -13.71
N PRO A 63 -8.77 -9.93 -14.46
CA PRO A 63 -8.49 -11.27 -13.94
C PRO A 63 -7.44 -11.30 -12.83
N ASP A 64 -6.61 -10.26 -12.74
CA ASP A 64 -5.59 -10.11 -11.70
C ASP A 64 -6.13 -9.45 -10.42
N LEU A 65 -7.42 -9.09 -10.37
CA LEU A 65 -8.06 -8.49 -9.21
C LEU A 65 -8.96 -9.49 -8.48
N GLN A 66 -8.63 -9.80 -7.24
CA GLN A 66 -9.46 -10.56 -6.32
C GLN A 66 -10.00 -9.65 -5.22
N ILE A 67 -11.33 -9.51 -5.11
CA ILE A 67 -11.97 -8.75 -4.04
C ILE A 67 -12.32 -9.70 -2.89
N VAL A 68 -11.84 -9.36 -1.67
CA VAL A 68 -12.05 -10.18 -0.48
C VAL A 68 -12.58 -9.35 0.69
N LYS A 69 -13.44 -9.95 1.51
CA LYS A 69 -13.92 -9.30 2.74
C LYS A 69 -12.82 -9.29 3.77
N ALA A 70 -12.41 -8.10 4.22
CA ALA A 70 -11.37 -7.93 5.24
C ALA A 70 -11.64 -6.68 6.07
N ASP A 71 -11.73 -6.84 7.37
CA ASP A 71 -11.75 -5.74 8.33
C ASP A 71 -10.51 -5.85 9.24
N VAL A 72 -9.69 -4.83 9.22
CA VAL A 72 -8.45 -4.79 10.02
C VAL A 72 -8.71 -4.85 11.53
N THR A 73 -9.92 -4.57 11.97
CA THR A 73 -10.32 -4.60 13.38
C THR A 73 -10.74 -6.00 13.88
N GLU A 74 -10.89 -6.98 12.98
CA GLU A 74 -11.36 -8.33 13.34
C GLU A 74 -10.26 -9.29 13.85
N GLY A 75 -9.04 -8.80 14.02
CA GLY A 75 -7.92 -9.57 14.57
C GLY A 75 -6.99 -10.18 13.52
N SER A 76 -5.77 -10.47 13.95
CA SER A 76 -4.68 -10.91 13.06
C SER A 76 -4.91 -12.30 12.45
N GLU A 77 -5.63 -13.21 13.13
CA GLU A 77 -5.93 -14.55 12.62
C GLU A 77 -6.79 -14.50 11.35
N LYS A 78 -7.91 -13.77 11.42
CA LYS A 78 -8.78 -13.60 10.27
C LYS A 78 -8.08 -12.89 9.12
N LEU A 79 -7.27 -11.87 9.44
CA LEU A 79 -6.48 -11.17 8.42
C LEU A 79 -5.47 -12.08 7.76
N ALA A 80 -4.75 -12.93 8.52
CA ALA A 80 -3.82 -13.89 7.96
C ALA A 80 -4.52 -14.86 6.99
N GLN A 81 -5.69 -15.39 7.36
CA GLN A 81 -6.47 -16.25 6.48
C GLN A 81 -6.86 -15.57 5.16
N VAL A 82 -7.22 -14.28 5.22
CA VAL A 82 -7.66 -13.52 4.04
C VAL A 82 -6.49 -13.05 3.20
N ILE A 83 -5.39 -12.60 3.82
CA ILE A 83 -4.15 -12.21 3.12
C ILE A 83 -3.60 -13.41 2.36
N GLY A 84 -3.54 -14.58 3.02
CA GLY A 84 -3.00 -15.81 2.44
C GLY A 84 -1.47 -15.80 2.34
N ASP A 85 -0.89 -16.98 2.24
CA ASP A 85 0.55 -17.21 2.08
C ASP A 85 1.09 -16.90 0.68
N ASP A 86 0.17 -16.65 -0.24
CA ASP A 86 0.47 -16.27 -1.63
C ASP A 86 0.67 -14.76 -1.84
N SER A 87 0.51 -13.95 -0.80
CA SER A 87 0.75 -12.50 -0.86
C SER A 87 2.20 -12.18 -0.49
N GLU A 88 2.94 -11.54 -1.40
CA GLU A 88 4.34 -11.14 -1.17
C GLU A 88 4.47 -9.84 -0.37
N ALA A 89 3.48 -8.98 -0.46
CA ALA A 89 3.47 -7.69 0.21
C ALA A 89 2.07 -7.25 0.62
N VAL A 90 2.01 -6.36 1.60
CA VAL A 90 0.77 -5.75 2.08
C VAL A 90 0.87 -4.23 2.00
N ILE A 91 -0.15 -3.59 1.43
CA ILE A 91 -0.32 -2.13 1.50
C ILE A 91 -1.53 -1.82 2.39
N CYS A 92 -1.29 -1.04 3.44
CA CYS A 92 -2.36 -0.59 4.33
C CYS A 92 -2.79 0.84 3.99
N ALA A 93 -3.85 0.96 3.21
CA ALA A 93 -4.50 2.22 2.85
C ALA A 93 -5.75 2.52 3.72
N THR A 94 -5.86 1.88 4.89
CA THR A 94 -6.92 2.18 5.84
C THR A 94 -6.68 3.51 6.54
N GLY A 95 -7.76 4.17 6.90
CA GLY A 95 -7.71 5.38 7.68
C GLY A 95 -9.05 5.63 8.34
N PHE A 96 -9.01 6.28 9.49
CA PHE A 96 -10.20 6.70 10.17
C PHE A 96 -11.03 7.66 9.30
N ARG A 97 -12.34 7.48 9.32
CA ARG A 97 -13.32 8.48 8.85
C ARG A 97 -14.04 9.04 10.08
N PRO A 98 -14.29 10.36 10.13
CA PRO A 98 -15.09 10.93 11.21
C PRO A 98 -16.41 10.16 11.37
N ASP A 99 -16.61 9.58 12.55
CA ASP A 99 -17.79 8.83 12.96
C ASP A 99 -18.08 9.19 14.41
N TRP A 100 -19.25 8.81 14.91
CA TRP A 100 -19.66 9.04 16.30
C TRP A 100 -18.85 8.23 17.34
N ASP A 101 -18.07 7.22 16.89
CA ASP A 101 -17.19 6.42 17.75
C ASP A 101 -15.86 7.16 18.02
N LEU A 102 -15.74 7.76 19.20
CA LEU A 102 -14.54 8.45 19.65
C LEU A 102 -13.28 7.54 19.69
N PHE A 103 -13.45 6.22 19.77
CA PHE A 103 -12.38 5.24 19.78
C PHE A 103 -12.06 4.68 18.39
N ALA A 104 -12.81 5.06 17.36
CA ALA A 104 -12.58 4.57 16.00
C ALA A 104 -11.14 4.84 15.48
N PRO A 105 -10.49 5.98 15.81
CA PRO A 105 -9.06 6.16 15.47
C PRO A 105 -8.18 5.08 16.07
N TRP A 106 -8.37 4.72 17.34
CA TRP A 106 -7.59 3.66 17.99
C TRP A 106 -7.86 2.30 17.39
N LYS A 107 -9.13 1.99 17.11
CA LYS A 107 -9.52 0.70 16.51
C LYS A 107 -8.93 0.52 15.12
N VAL A 108 -9.01 1.54 14.27
CA VAL A 108 -8.59 1.43 12.86
C VAL A 108 -7.11 1.74 12.68
N ASP A 109 -6.65 2.89 13.19
CA ASP A 109 -5.29 3.36 12.89
C ASP A 109 -4.22 2.67 13.75
N ASN A 110 -4.53 2.30 14.99
CA ASN A 110 -3.60 1.58 15.86
C ASN A 110 -3.84 0.07 15.80
N PHE A 111 -4.93 -0.43 16.42
CA PHE A 111 -5.17 -1.88 16.51
C PHE A 111 -5.28 -2.55 15.14
N GLY A 112 -5.92 -1.90 14.17
CA GLY A 112 -6.00 -2.41 12.79
C GLY A 112 -4.62 -2.56 12.14
N THR A 113 -3.71 -1.61 12.37
CA THR A 113 -2.33 -1.69 11.87
C THR A 113 -1.54 -2.79 12.60
N VAL A 114 -1.67 -2.90 13.94
CA VAL A 114 -1.03 -3.98 14.71
C VAL A 114 -1.51 -5.34 14.22
N ASN A 115 -2.82 -5.53 14.01
CA ASN A 115 -3.38 -6.76 13.48
C ASN A 115 -2.80 -7.12 12.10
N LEU A 116 -2.61 -6.14 11.21
CA LEU A 116 -1.96 -6.37 9.91
C LEU A 116 -0.50 -6.79 10.07
N VAL A 117 0.26 -6.13 10.95
CA VAL A 117 1.66 -6.52 11.23
C VAL A 117 1.73 -7.95 11.74
N GLU A 118 0.88 -8.32 12.70
CA GLU A 118 0.87 -9.69 13.24
C GLU A 118 0.42 -10.72 12.19
N ALA A 119 -0.52 -10.38 11.32
CA ALA A 119 -0.91 -11.24 10.21
C ALA A 119 0.27 -11.45 9.23
N CYS A 120 0.99 -10.40 8.87
CA CYS A 120 2.18 -10.49 8.02
C CYS A 120 3.27 -11.37 8.67
N ARG A 121 3.52 -11.22 9.98
CA ARG A 121 4.51 -12.05 10.69
C ARG A 121 4.15 -13.52 10.67
N LYS A 122 2.88 -13.87 10.88
CA LYS A 122 2.39 -15.26 10.84
C LYS A 122 2.55 -15.90 9.47
N LEU A 123 2.38 -15.11 8.42
CA LEU A 123 2.47 -15.58 7.03
C LEU A 123 3.89 -15.54 6.45
N GLY A 124 4.85 -14.94 7.16
CA GLY A 124 6.18 -14.70 6.63
C GLY A 124 6.20 -13.66 5.49
N VAL A 125 5.16 -12.82 5.39
CA VAL A 125 5.13 -11.70 4.45
C VAL A 125 6.16 -10.65 4.86
N ASN A 126 7.12 -10.41 4.00
CA ASN A 126 8.34 -9.65 4.34
C ASN A 126 8.24 -8.14 4.09
N SER A 127 7.11 -7.65 3.54
CA SER A 127 7.01 -6.24 3.14
C SER A 127 5.65 -5.62 3.45
N LEU A 128 5.65 -4.53 4.22
CA LEU A 128 4.45 -3.78 4.60
C LEU A 128 4.61 -2.29 4.29
N HIS A 129 3.76 -1.75 3.43
CA HIS A 129 3.79 -0.34 3.01
C HIS A 129 2.54 0.40 3.48
N LEU A 130 2.73 1.57 4.10
CA LEU A 130 1.67 2.31 4.77
C LEU A 130 1.65 3.78 4.35
N PRO A 131 0.80 4.17 3.41
CA PRO A 131 0.47 5.57 3.21
C PRO A 131 -0.40 6.06 4.37
N LYS A 132 0.15 6.87 5.26
CA LYS A 132 -0.55 7.42 6.43
C LYS A 132 -0.82 8.91 6.27
N CYS A 133 -2.09 9.30 6.37
CA CYS A 133 -2.48 10.71 6.39
C CYS A 133 -2.42 11.27 7.81
N LEU A 134 -1.82 12.45 7.99
CA LEU A 134 -1.86 13.19 9.24
C LEU A 134 -3.29 13.70 9.56
N GLY A 135 -3.71 13.62 10.82
CA GLY A 135 -4.99 14.12 11.33
C GLY A 135 -5.11 13.95 12.84
N LEU A 136 -6.27 14.21 13.42
CA LEU A 136 -6.62 14.12 14.87
C LEU A 136 -6.28 12.76 15.53
N THR A 137 -5.77 11.80 14.77
CA THR A 137 -5.42 10.45 15.17
C THR A 137 -3.91 10.25 15.36
N LEU A 138 -3.15 11.34 15.49
CA LEU A 138 -1.67 11.32 15.49
C LEU A 138 -1.07 10.33 16.50
N VAL A 139 -1.59 10.29 17.72
CA VAL A 139 -1.06 9.40 18.77
C VAL A 139 -1.26 7.93 18.41
N ALA A 140 -2.47 7.56 17.92
CA ALA A 140 -2.76 6.20 17.50
C ALA A 140 -1.84 5.76 16.34
N LYS A 141 -1.60 6.67 15.39
CA LYS A 141 -0.70 6.43 14.25
C LYS A 141 0.75 6.31 14.68
N LEU A 142 1.22 7.16 15.59
CA LEU A 142 2.59 7.08 16.11
C LEU A 142 2.85 5.78 16.86
N GLN A 143 1.89 5.29 17.65
CA GLN A 143 2.04 4.00 18.31
C GLN A 143 2.08 2.84 17.32
N ALA A 144 1.20 2.85 16.33
CA ALA A 144 1.23 1.87 15.23
C ALA A 144 2.57 1.90 14.48
N GLU A 145 3.11 3.08 14.22
CA GLU A 145 4.41 3.27 13.59
C GLU A 145 5.56 2.70 14.41
N GLN A 146 5.58 2.98 15.72
CA GLN A 146 6.56 2.39 16.63
C GLN A 146 6.47 0.87 16.65
N TYR A 147 5.26 0.33 16.58
CA TYR A 147 5.05 -1.11 16.51
C TYR A 147 5.63 -1.72 15.23
N ILE A 148 5.36 -1.07 14.08
CA ILE A 148 5.91 -1.49 12.78
C ILE A 148 7.44 -1.47 12.81
N ARG A 149 8.05 -0.40 13.30
CA ARG A 149 9.52 -0.27 13.38
C ARG A 149 10.18 -1.39 14.21
N LYS A 150 9.48 -1.90 15.22
CA LYS A 150 9.95 -2.99 16.08
C LYS A 150 9.57 -4.38 15.57
N SER A 151 8.81 -4.48 14.50
CA SER A 151 8.25 -5.75 14.03
C SER A 151 9.27 -6.69 13.37
N GLY A 152 10.37 -6.14 12.86
CA GLY A 152 11.35 -6.87 12.04
C GLY A 152 10.95 -7.09 10.59
N ILE A 153 9.74 -6.65 10.18
CA ILE A 153 9.27 -6.72 8.79
C ILE A 153 9.82 -5.53 8.03
N ASN A 154 10.18 -5.69 6.75
CA ASN A 154 10.48 -4.57 5.88
C ASN A 154 9.28 -3.64 5.81
N TYR A 155 9.49 -2.36 6.04
CA TYR A 155 8.40 -1.39 5.99
C TYR A 155 8.82 -0.13 5.22
N THR A 156 7.80 0.51 4.64
CA THR A 156 7.88 1.90 4.19
C THR A 156 6.66 2.64 4.73
N ILE A 157 6.88 3.67 5.53
CA ILE A 157 5.83 4.52 6.06
C ILE A 157 5.85 5.82 5.28
N VAL A 158 4.77 6.09 4.56
CA VAL A 158 4.62 7.30 3.76
C VAL A 158 3.71 8.27 4.50
N ARG A 159 4.21 9.45 4.85
CA ARG A 159 3.49 10.55 5.51
C ARG A 159 3.23 11.67 4.49
N PRO A 160 2.08 11.68 3.81
CA PRO A 160 1.75 12.75 2.87
C PRO A 160 1.35 14.02 3.61
N GLY A 161 1.64 15.17 3.04
CA GLY A 161 1.08 16.44 3.41
C GLY A 161 -0.43 16.51 3.13
N GLY A 162 -1.00 17.69 2.95
CA GLY A 162 -2.43 17.88 2.67
C GLY A 162 -2.89 17.10 1.43
N LEU A 163 -3.87 16.20 1.58
CA LEU A 163 -4.34 15.34 0.50
C LEU A 163 -5.32 16.07 -0.43
N ARG A 164 -5.07 16.00 -1.73
CA ARG A 164 -5.94 16.53 -2.78
C ARG A 164 -6.54 15.41 -3.64
N ASN A 165 -7.74 15.67 -4.19
CA ASN A 165 -8.39 14.77 -5.16
C ASN A 165 -8.13 15.19 -6.61
N GLU A 166 -7.67 16.41 -6.82
CA GLU A 166 -7.35 16.97 -8.13
C GLU A 166 -6.17 16.20 -8.75
N PRO A 167 -6.05 16.23 -10.08
CA PRO A 167 -4.93 15.62 -10.78
C PRO A 167 -3.57 16.10 -10.25
N PRO A 168 -2.50 15.31 -10.40
CA PRO A 168 -1.17 15.67 -9.97
C PRO A 168 -0.72 17.03 -10.56
N THR A 169 -0.18 17.90 -9.69
CA THR A 169 0.42 19.16 -10.11
C THR A 169 1.83 19.24 -9.54
N GLY A 170 2.83 19.35 -10.41
CA GLY A 170 4.23 19.35 -10.00
C GLY A 170 4.79 17.96 -9.69
N ASN A 171 6.03 17.92 -9.24
CA ASN A 171 6.77 16.72 -8.97
C ASN A 171 6.77 16.38 -7.47
N VAL A 172 6.91 15.09 -7.15
CA VAL A 172 7.02 14.62 -5.77
C VAL A 172 8.32 15.11 -5.16
N VAL A 173 8.21 15.72 -3.99
CA VAL A 173 9.30 16.02 -3.07
C VAL A 173 9.20 15.05 -1.92
N MET A 174 10.29 14.37 -1.62
CA MET A 174 10.37 13.37 -0.55
C MET A 174 11.46 13.79 0.43
N GLU A 175 11.10 13.84 1.70
CA GLU A 175 11.97 14.29 2.77
C GLU A 175 11.99 13.27 3.93
N PRO A 176 13.01 13.30 4.78
CA PRO A 176 13.02 12.50 6.01
C PRO A 176 11.86 12.86 6.95
N GLU A 177 11.58 11.96 7.89
CA GLU A 177 10.56 12.17 8.91
C GLU A 177 10.78 13.46 9.72
N ASP A 178 9.68 14.13 10.09
CA ASP A 178 9.63 15.32 10.92
C ASP A 178 10.37 16.54 10.33
N THR A 179 10.39 16.66 9.00
CA THR A 179 11.06 17.77 8.30
C THR A 179 10.15 18.57 7.40
N LEU A 180 9.00 18.02 6.96
CA LEU A 180 8.01 18.71 6.15
C LEU A 180 6.85 19.24 6.99
N TYR A 181 6.72 20.56 7.09
CA TYR A 181 5.68 21.21 7.89
C TYR A 181 4.50 21.71 7.06
N GLU A 182 4.67 21.85 5.73
CA GLU A 182 3.67 22.40 4.83
C GLU A 182 3.69 21.74 3.45
N GLY A 183 2.59 21.90 2.72
CA GLY A 183 2.45 21.39 1.37
C GLY A 183 1.30 20.41 1.24
N SER A 184 1.00 20.08 0.00
CA SER A 184 -0.06 19.14 -0.35
C SER A 184 0.37 18.24 -1.49
N ILE A 185 -0.34 17.13 -1.66
CA ILE A 185 -0.04 16.13 -2.69
C ILE A 185 -1.35 15.49 -3.17
N SER A 186 -1.42 15.10 -4.44
CA SER A 186 -2.57 14.36 -4.94
C SER A 186 -2.59 12.93 -4.41
N ARG A 187 -3.79 12.35 -4.26
CA ARG A 187 -3.92 10.94 -3.89
C ARG A 187 -3.36 9.99 -4.95
N ASP A 188 -3.31 10.44 -6.20
CA ASP A 188 -2.68 9.68 -7.29
C ASP A 188 -1.18 9.55 -7.07
N GLN A 189 -0.50 10.65 -6.70
CA GLN A 189 0.93 10.63 -6.37
C GLN A 189 1.22 9.87 -5.08
N VAL A 190 0.35 9.93 -4.07
CA VAL A 190 0.50 9.09 -2.86
C VAL A 190 0.40 7.62 -3.20
N ALA A 191 -0.53 7.24 -4.07
CA ALA A 191 -0.67 5.86 -4.54
C ALA A 191 0.57 5.44 -5.34
N GLU A 192 1.08 6.31 -6.20
CA GLU A 192 2.30 6.07 -6.97
C GLU A 192 3.50 5.81 -6.05
N VAL A 193 3.75 6.67 -5.06
CA VAL A 193 4.83 6.47 -4.07
C VAL A 193 4.67 5.14 -3.33
N ALA A 194 3.44 4.78 -2.93
CA ALA A 194 3.20 3.51 -2.22
C ALA A 194 3.46 2.28 -3.11
N VAL A 195 3.16 2.35 -4.38
CA VAL A 195 3.41 1.27 -5.36
C VAL A 195 4.90 1.20 -5.71
N GLU A 196 5.55 2.34 -5.93
CA GLU A 196 6.99 2.39 -6.18
C GLU A 196 7.81 1.87 -5.00
N ALA A 197 7.33 2.07 -3.77
CA ALA A 197 7.99 1.51 -2.58
C ALA A 197 8.06 -0.03 -2.58
N LEU A 198 7.18 -0.74 -3.30
CA LEU A 198 7.27 -2.18 -3.48
C LEU A 198 8.39 -2.61 -4.43
N ILE A 199 8.78 -1.73 -5.34
CA ILE A 199 9.68 -2.03 -6.45
C ILE A 199 11.12 -1.68 -6.07
N HIS A 200 11.30 -0.63 -5.27
CA HIS A 200 12.61 -0.09 -4.93
C HIS A 200 13.05 -0.49 -3.52
N SER A 201 14.13 -1.25 -3.41
CA SER A 201 14.73 -1.67 -2.12
C SER A 201 15.20 -0.49 -1.26
N GLU A 202 15.50 0.65 -1.89
CA GLU A 202 15.86 1.92 -1.26
C GLU A 202 14.74 2.47 -0.36
N SER A 203 13.52 1.98 -0.50
CA SER A 203 12.37 2.32 0.35
C SER A 203 12.36 1.60 1.70
N TYR A 204 13.12 0.50 1.85
CA TYR A 204 13.04 -0.38 2.99
C TYR A 204 13.46 0.28 4.29
N TYR A 205 12.69 0.01 5.36
CA TYR A 205 12.88 0.54 6.71
C TYR A 205 12.85 2.06 6.78
N LYS A 206 12.10 2.72 5.88
CA LYS A 206 12.02 4.18 5.81
C LYS A 206 10.67 4.75 6.22
N VAL A 207 10.74 5.90 6.86
CA VAL A 207 9.64 6.84 7.02
C VAL A 207 9.95 8.04 6.16
N VAL A 208 9.05 8.35 5.23
CA VAL A 208 9.22 9.42 4.27
C VAL A 208 8.04 10.39 4.34
N GLU A 209 8.31 11.68 4.30
CA GLU A 209 7.31 12.71 4.17
C GLU A 209 7.26 13.18 2.72
N ILE A 210 6.05 13.33 2.17
CA ILE A 210 5.89 13.64 0.75
C ILE A 210 4.91 14.79 0.52
N VAL A 211 5.30 15.69 -0.37
CA VAL A 211 4.45 16.75 -0.94
C VAL A 211 4.69 16.85 -2.45
N SER A 212 3.89 17.63 -3.14
CA SER A 212 4.09 17.95 -4.55
C SER A 212 4.41 19.43 -4.71
N ARG A 213 5.44 19.75 -5.50
CA ARG A 213 5.83 21.14 -5.80
C ARG A 213 6.02 21.33 -7.30
N PRO A 214 5.43 22.39 -7.89
CA PRO A 214 5.55 22.67 -9.33
C PRO A 214 6.97 22.97 -9.80
N ASP A 215 7.77 23.57 -8.94
CA ASP A 215 9.15 24.01 -9.17
C ASP A 215 10.20 22.95 -8.84
N ALA A 216 9.79 21.82 -8.25
CA ALA A 216 10.71 20.74 -7.94
C ALA A 216 11.16 20.00 -9.20
N PRO A 217 12.43 19.58 -9.32
CA PRO A 217 12.89 18.78 -10.42
C PRO A 217 12.24 17.39 -10.38
N LYS A 218 11.98 16.82 -11.56
CA LYS A 218 11.56 15.41 -11.65
C LYS A 218 12.75 14.51 -11.31
N ARG A 219 12.56 13.59 -10.36
CA ARG A 219 13.56 12.60 -9.94
C ARG A 219 12.97 11.20 -10.06
N SER A 220 13.84 10.20 -10.19
CA SER A 220 13.44 8.79 -10.10
C SER A 220 13.02 8.44 -8.66
N TYR A 221 12.16 7.42 -8.48
CA TYR A 221 11.80 6.97 -7.14
C TYR A 221 12.96 6.30 -6.41
N GLU A 222 13.85 5.65 -7.15
CA GLU A 222 15.12 5.13 -6.63
C GLU A 222 15.95 6.25 -6.00
N ASP A 223 16.15 7.39 -6.71
CA ASP A 223 16.86 8.55 -6.19
C ASP A 223 16.13 9.22 -5.01
N LEU A 224 14.79 9.31 -5.08
CA LEU A 224 13.99 9.89 -4.01
C LEU A 224 14.15 9.08 -2.72
N PHE A 225 13.89 7.77 -2.77
CA PHE A 225 14.09 6.90 -1.61
C PHE A 225 15.55 6.82 -1.19
N GLY A 226 16.49 6.71 -2.13
CA GLY A 226 17.93 6.62 -1.86
C GLY A 226 18.49 7.84 -1.13
N SER A 227 17.91 9.04 -1.36
CA SER A 227 18.34 10.27 -0.68
C SER A 227 17.92 10.37 0.78
N ILE A 228 16.94 9.56 1.23
CA ILE A 228 16.44 9.60 2.60
C ILE A 228 17.37 8.82 3.52
N LYS A 229 17.98 9.54 4.46
CA LYS A 229 18.75 8.92 5.55
C LYS A 229 17.82 8.71 6.74
N GLN A 230 17.76 7.49 7.25
CA GLN A 230 17.07 7.17 8.50
C GLN A 230 17.83 7.79 9.68
N ARG A 231 17.09 8.30 10.67
CA ARG A 231 17.63 8.76 11.96
C ARG A 231 17.69 7.62 12.95
#